data_2f59796c926791de263f3930c107b8e9
#
_entry.id   2f59796c926791de263f3930c107b8e9
#
_cell.length_a   1.000
_cell.length_b   1.000
_cell.length_c   1.000
_cell.angle_alpha   90.00
_cell.angle_beta   90.00
_cell.angle_gamma   90.00
#
_symmetry.space_group_name_H-M   'P 1'
#
loop_
_entity.id
_entity.type
_entity.pdbx_description
1 polymer ?
#
loop_
_entity_poly.entity_id
_entity_poly.type
_entity_poly.pdbx_seq_one_letter_code
_entity_poly.pdbx_strand_id
1 'polypeptide(L)'
;AGVRPLVATDDDPSGRNISRGIVLLDHETRDGVKGFVSITGGKLMTYRLMAEWATDLVCKKLSVAEKCVTMHTPLPGSENENIDEISQKTWTKPGTTHKATVGRHGARALNIGLNDEYDASLVCECEEVSVGEVRYAINELDVHNLVDLRRRTRVGMGTCQGELCACRAAG
;
A
#
# COMPACT_ATOMS: atom_id res chain seq x y z
N ALA A 1 -13.38 1.97 17.25
CA ALA A 1 -12.89 0.66 17.73
C ALA A 1 -13.50 -0.43 16.85
N GLY A 2 -12.70 -1.43 16.50
CA GLY A 2 -13.14 -2.57 15.69
C GLY A 2 -12.76 -3.90 16.35
N VAL A 3 -13.49 -4.96 16.02
CA VAL A 3 -13.19 -6.32 16.46
C VAL A 3 -12.56 -7.07 15.29
N ARG A 4 -11.38 -7.68 15.52
CA ARG A 4 -10.74 -8.51 14.52
C ARG A 4 -11.21 -9.96 14.69
N PRO A 5 -11.82 -10.58 13.68
CA PRO A 5 -12.12 -12.01 13.73
C PRO A 5 -10.83 -12.81 13.72
N LEU A 6 -10.74 -13.80 14.57
CA LEU A 6 -9.65 -14.77 14.63
C LEU A 6 -10.18 -16.14 14.24
N VAL A 7 -9.31 -17.00 13.71
CA VAL A 7 -9.69 -18.38 13.40
C VAL A 7 -9.75 -19.18 14.70
N ALA A 8 -10.92 -19.67 15.04
CA ALA A 8 -11.09 -20.57 16.16
C ALA A 8 -10.39 -21.90 15.87
N THR A 9 -9.68 -22.43 16.87
CA THR A 9 -9.26 -23.83 16.90
C THR A 9 -10.18 -24.56 17.86
N ASP A 10 -10.62 -25.74 17.50
CA ASP A 10 -11.57 -26.53 18.30
C ASP A 10 -11.06 -26.87 19.72
N ASP A 11 -9.77 -26.69 19.96
CA ASP A 11 -9.08 -27.08 21.17
C ASP A 11 -9.03 -26.00 22.27
N ASP A 12 -9.48 -24.77 22.01
CA ASP A 12 -9.47 -23.70 23.02
C ASP A 12 -10.79 -22.91 23.09
N PRO A 13 -11.75 -23.41 23.91
CA PRO A 13 -13.02 -22.71 24.13
C PRO A 13 -12.88 -21.32 24.76
N SER A 14 -11.73 -21.03 25.40
CA SER A 14 -11.48 -19.74 26.05
C SER A 14 -11.07 -18.64 25.05
N GLY A 15 -10.63 -19.03 23.87
CA GLY A 15 -10.14 -18.11 22.84
C GLY A 15 -8.84 -17.38 23.19
N ARG A 16 -8.16 -17.74 24.29
CA ARG A 16 -6.94 -17.03 24.74
C ARG A 16 -5.70 -17.42 23.97
N ASN A 17 -5.66 -18.66 23.45
CA ASN A 17 -4.51 -19.22 22.74
C ASN A 17 -4.77 -19.32 21.22
N ILE A 18 -5.69 -18.52 20.67
CA ILE A 18 -5.99 -18.57 19.24
C ILE A 18 -4.75 -18.24 18.43
N SER A 19 -4.38 -19.17 17.54
CA SER A 19 -3.26 -19.00 16.63
C SER A 19 -3.51 -17.84 15.68
N ARG A 20 -2.47 -17.00 15.49
CA ARG A 20 -2.43 -15.98 14.42
C ARG A 20 -1.69 -16.48 13.19
N GLY A 21 -1.56 -17.79 13.03
CA GLY A 21 -1.01 -18.42 11.84
C GLY A 21 -1.87 -18.15 10.60
N ILE A 22 -1.29 -18.34 9.44
CA ILE A 22 -2.02 -18.30 8.16
C ILE A 22 -2.79 -19.61 8.03
N VAL A 23 -4.08 -19.52 7.74
CA VAL A 23 -4.94 -20.67 7.47
C VAL A 23 -5.47 -20.56 6.06
N LEU A 24 -5.13 -21.51 5.22
CA LEU A 24 -5.61 -21.66 3.85
C LEU A 24 -6.51 -22.90 3.76
N LEU A 25 -7.76 -22.70 3.40
CA LEU A 25 -8.77 -23.74 3.32
C LEU A 25 -9.17 -23.99 1.87
N ASP A 26 -8.97 -25.22 1.41
CA ASP A 26 -9.53 -25.71 0.16
C ASP A 26 -10.85 -26.43 0.46
N HIS A 27 -11.97 -25.76 0.15
CA HIS A 27 -13.29 -26.29 0.43
C HIS A 27 -13.69 -27.47 -0.46
N GLU A 28 -13.01 -27.71 -1.57
CA GLU A 28 -13.23 -28.91 -2.36
C GLU A 28 -12.80 -30.16 -1.60
N THR A 29 -11.61 -30.12 -0.99
CA THR A 29 -11.09 -31.25 -0.22
C THR A 29 -11.73 -31.39 1.16
N ARG A 30 -12.08 -30.25 1.76
CA ARG A 30 -12.63 -30.20 3.11
C ARG A 30 -14.13 -30.46 3.16
N ASP A 31 -14.89 -29.81 2.29
CA ASP A 31 -16.36 -29.68 2.38
C ASP A 31 -17.08 -30.19 1.12
N GLY A 32 -16.34 -30.64 0.10
CA GLY A 32 -16.89 -31.04 -1.20
C GLY A 32 -17.36 -29.91 -2.09
N VAL A 33 -17.04 -28.64 -1.73
CA VAL A 33 -17.46 -27.45 -2.47
C VAL A 33 -16.37 -27.01 -3.44
N LYS A 34 -16.60 -27.26 -4.73
CA LYS A 34 -15.63 -26.92 -5.79
C LYS A 34 -15.54 -25.42 -6.05
N GLY A 35 -14.32 -24.97 -6.40
CA GLY A 35 -14.07 -23.59 -6.81
C GLY A 35 -14.11 -22.57 -5.68
N PHE A 36 -14.09 -23.02 -4.43
CA PHE A 36 -14.10 -22.15 -3.28
C PHE A 36 -12.87 -22.36 -2.39
N VAL A 37 -12.15 -21.27 -2.10
CA VAL A 37 -10.94 -21.26 -1.28
C VAL A 37 -11.07 -20.10 -0.28
N SER A 38 -10.73 -20.34 0.98
CA SER A 38 -10.67 -19.30 2.01
C SER A 38 -9.26 -19.15 2.56
N ILE A 39 -8.82 -17.92 2.75
CA ILE A 39 -7.58 -17.61 3.46
C ILE A 39 -7.86 -16.64 4.58
N THR A 40 -7.31 -16.89 5.75
CA THR A 40 -7.55 -16.10 6.95
C THR A 40 -6.36 -16.15 7.91
N GLY A 41 -6.44 -15.43 9.03
CA GLY A 41 -5.34 -15.36 10.01
C GLY A 41 -4.23 -14.42 9.58
N GLY A 42 -2.99 -14.80 9.89
CA GLY A 42 -1.80 -14.04 9.59
C GLY A 42 -1.71 -12.70 10.32
N LYS A 43 -0.73 -11.90 9.92
CA LYS A 43 -0.47 -10.53 10.39
C LYS A 43 -0.39 -9.59 9.20
N LEU A 44 -0.43 -8.27 9.45
CA LEU A 44 -0.30 -7.28 8.38
C LEU A 44 0.94 -7.54 7.49
N MET A 45 2.05 -7.94 8.08
CA MET A 45 3.31 -8.19 7.36
C MET A 45 3.29 -9.49 6.54
N THR A 46 2.31 -10.37 6.70
CA THR A 46 2.25 -11.65 5.98
C THR A 46 1.32 -11.62 4.75
N TYR A 47 0.76 -10.46 4.41
CA TYR A 47 -0.23 -10.34 3.32
C TYR A 47 0.28 -10.86 1.96
N ARG A 48 1.55 -10.57 1.62
CA ARG A 48 2.15 -11.05 0.37
C ARG A 48 2.25 -12.58 0.34
N LEU A 49 2.73 -13.17 1.43
CA LEU A 49 2.84 -14.63 1.56
C LEU A 49 1.47 -15.29 1.53
N MET A 50 0.47 -14.68 2.15
CA MET A 50 -0.92 -15.15 2.10
C MET A 50 -1.46 -15.13 0.66
N ALA A 51 -1.20 -14.04 -0.07
CA ALA A 51 -1.58 -13.94 -1.48
C ALA A 51 -0.88 -15.01 -2.33
N GLU A 52 0.41 -15.24 -2.13
CA GLU A 52 1.19 -16.29 -2.80
C GLU A 52 0.54 -17.68 -2.58
N TRP A 53 0.31 -18.08 -1.34
CA TRP A 53 -0.25 -19.39 -1.03
C TRP A 53 -1.66 -19.57 -1.63
N ALA A 54 -2.51 -18.55 -1.53
CA ALA A 54 -3.86 -18.63 -2.10
C ALA A 54 -3.81 -18.73 -3.64
N THR A 55 -2.94 -17.93 -4.28
CA THR A 55 -2.78 -17.94 -5.73
C THR A 55 -2.17 -19.26 -6.23
N ASP A 56 -1.15 -19.79 -5.55
CA ASP A 56 -0.54 -21.08 -5.90
C ASP A 56 -1.56 -22.21 -5.83
N LEU A 57 -2.43 -22.22 -4.82
CA LEU A 57 -3.52 -23.21 -4.74
C LEU A 57 -4.50 -23.06 -5.91
N VAL A 58 -4.89 -21.86 -6.26
CA VAL A 58 -5.79 -21.57 -7.39
C VAL A 58 -5.13 -21.97 -8.72
N CYS A 59 -3.87 -21.60 -8.93
CA CYS A 59 -3.09 -21.98 -10.13
C CYS A 59 -3.01 -23.50 -10.27
N LYS A 60 -2.73 -24.21 -9.16
CA LYS A 60 -2.73 -25.67 -9.16
C LYS A 60 -4.08 -26.26 -9.59
N LYS A 61 -5.21 -25.71 -9.11
CA LYS A 61 -6.55 -26.16 -9.49
C LYS A 61 -6.88 -25.86 -10.95
N LEU A 62 -6.35 -24.78 -11.49
CA LEU A 62 -6.53 -24.37 -12.89
C LEU A 62 -5.49 -25.00 -13.84
N SER A 63 -4.58 -25.83 -13.33
CA SER A 63 -3.47 -26.43 -14.09
C SER A 63 -2.54 -25.38 -14.71
N VAL A 64 -2.36 -24.24 -14.04
CA VAL A 64 -1.41 -23.19 -14.39
C VAL A 64 -0.08 -23.46 -13.70
N ALA A 65 1.00 -23.56 -14.48
CA ALA A 65 2.33 -23.90 -13.97
C ALA A 65 3.20 -22.68 -13.61
N GLU A 66 2.65 -21.48 -13.68
CA GLU A 66 3.34 -20.22 -13.35
C GLU A 66 3.74 -20.20 -11.87
N LYS A 67 4.98 -19.76 -11.61
CA LYS A 67 5.47 -19.57 -10.24
C LYS A 67 5.32 -18.15 -9.81
N CYS A 68 5.04 -17.94 -8.52
CA CYS A 68 5.00 -16.59 -7.94
C CYS A 68 6.39 -15.92 -8.02
N VAL A 69 6.43 -14.71 -8.54
CA VAL A 69 7.66 -13.89 -8.66
C VAL A 69 7.62 -12.63 -7.78
N THR A 70 6.53 -12.38 -7.07
CA THR A 70 6.31 -11.13 -6.32
C THR A 70 7.35 -10.88 -5.23
N MET A 71 8.01 -11.93 -4.71
CA MET A 71 9.08 -11.79 -3.73
C MET A 71 10.32 -11.08 -4.32
N HIS A 72 10.55 -11.23 -5.62
CA HIS A 72 11.72 -10.71 -6.32
C HIS A 72 11.39 -9.56 -7.27
N THR A 73 10.10 -9.21 -7.40
CA THR A 73 9.66 -8.13 -8.26
C THR A 73 9.67 -6.81 -7.49
N PRO A 74 10.50 -5.85 -7.87
CA PRO A 74 10.50 -4.53 -7.23
C PRO A 74 9.14 -3.86 -7.40
N LEU A 75 8.71 -3.09 -6.41
CA LEU A 75 7.55 -2.23 -6.57
C LEU A 75 7.88 -1.11 -7.57
N PRO A 76 6.89 -0.67 -8.38
CA PRO A 76 7.10 0.45 -9.29
C PRO A 76 7.66 1.69 -8.57
N GLY A 77 8.77 2.22 -9.07
CA GLY A 77 9.48 3.34 -8.46
C GLY A 77 10.58 2.96 -7.46
N SER A 78 10.74 1.64 -7.16
CA SER A 78 11.81 1.14 -6.27
C SER A 78 13.00 0.51 -7.03
N GLU A 79 13.04 0.70 -8.34
CA GLU A 79 14.11 0.19 -9.20
C GLU A 79 15.43 0.88 -8.86
N ASN A 80 16.35 0.16 -8.33
CA ASN A 80 17.79 0.36 -8.09
C ASN A 80 18.41 1.79 -8.13
N GLU A 81 17.62 2.83 -8.01
CA GLU A 81 18.15 4.19 -7.96
C GLU A 81 18.43 4.62 -6.51
N ASN A 82 19.56 5.29 -6.31
CA ASN A 82 19.92 5.85 -5.02
C ASN A 82 18.95 7.02 -4.71
N ILE A 83 18.12 6.87 -3.69
CA ILE A 83 17.13 7.87 -3.28
C ILE A 83 17.78 9.23 -2.99
N ASP A 84 18.98 9.23 -2.42
CA ASP A 84 19.70 10.47 -2.12
C ASP A 84 20.17 11.18 -3.39
N GLU A 85 20.64 10.45 -4.41
CA GLU A 85 20.99 11.02 -5.70
C GLU A 85 19.77 11.57 -6.45
N ILE A 86 18.65 10.86 -6.41
CA ILE A 86 17.40 11.31 -7.00
C ILE A 86 16.99 12.64 -6.36
N SER A 87 16.98 12.72 -5.04
CA SER A 87 16.57 13.92 -4.32
C SER A 87 17.46 15.13 -4.62
N GLN A 88 18.75 14.93 -4.78
CA GLN A 88 19.72 15.97 -5.13
C GLN A 88 19.58 16.46 -6.57
N LYS A 89 19.25 15.58 -7.51
CA LYS A 89 19.08 15.94 -8.93
C LYS A 89 17.77 16.65 -9.22
N THR A 90 16.73 16.33 -8.47
CA THR A 90 15.36 16.77 -8.80
C THR A 90 15.08 18.18 -8.31
N TRP A 91 15.65 18.58 -7.17
CA TRP A 91 15.29 19.83 -6.54
C TRP A 91 16.51 20.61 -6.04
N THR A 92 16.58 21.86 -6.44
CA THR A 92 17.70 22.75 -6.12
C THR A 92 17.71 23.20 -4.65
N LYS A 93 16.59 23.07 -3.94
CA LYS A 93 16.47 23.40 -2.51
C LYS A 93 16.09 22.15 -1.73
N PRO A 94 17.04 21.45 -1.11
CA PRO A 94 16.74 20.28 -0.31
C PRO A 94 15.90 20.67 0.92
N GLY A 95 14.82 19.95 1.16
CA GLY A 95 13.93 20.09 2.30
C GLY A 95 13.33 18.76 2.70
N THR A 96 12.60 18.73 3.83
CA THR A 96 11.95 17.52 4.34
C THR A 96 10.94 16.94 3.35
N THR A 97 10.23 17.80 2.64
CA THR A 97 9.23 17.44 1.61
C THR A 97 9.82 16.54 0.52
N HIS A 98 11.06 16.79 0.11
CA HIS A 98 11.73 15.98 -0.93
C HIS A 98 11.87 14.53 -0.50
N LYS A 99 12.35 14.29 0.72
CA LYS A 99 12.53 12.94 1.24
C LYS A 99 11.20 12.20 1.36
N ALA A 100 10.15 12.89 1.82
CA ALA A 100 8.83 12.30 1.94
C ALA A 100 8.26 11.94 0.56
N THR A 101 8.37 12.82 -0.44
CA THR A 101 7.91 12.60 -1.81
C THR A 101 8.67 11.45 -2.48
N VAL A 102 10.01 11.44 -2.40
CA VAL A 102 10.83 10.34 -2.94
C VAL A 102 10.54 9.02 -2.22
N GLY A 103 10.35 9.06 -0.89
CA GLY A 103 9.98 7.88 -0.10
C GLY A 103 8.65 7.25 -0.51
N ARG A 104 7.70 8.07 -1.02
CA ARG A 104 6.40 7.59 -1.50
C ARG A 104 6.41 7.11 -2.95
N HIS A 105 7.14 7.80 -3.82
CA HIS A 105 7.07 7.63 -5.28
C HIS A 105 8.34 7.02 -5.89
N GLY A 106 9.44 6.89 -5.13
CA GLY A 106 10.73 6.43 -5.65
C GLY A 106 11.19 7.30 -6.83
N ALA A 107 11.73 6.67 -7.88
CA ALA A 107 12.19 7.37 -9.09
C ALA A 107 11.10 8.21 -9.78
N ARG A 108 9.83 7.87 -9.62
CA ARG A 108 8.71 8.64 -10.17
C ARG A 108 8.59 10.04 -9.57
N ALA A 109 9.21 10.28 -8.41
CA ALA A 109 9.28 11.61 -7.82
C ALA A 109 9.91 12.64 -8.76
N LEU A 110 10.78 12.20 -9.68
CA LEU A 110 11.39 13.07 -10.72
C LEU A 110 10.36 13.71 -11.66
N ASN A 111 9.20 13.09 -11.80
CA ASN A 111 8.11 13.60 -12.65
C ASN A 111 7.20 14.58 -11.90
N ILE A 112 7.40 14.74 -10.60
CA ILE A 112 6.62 15.67 -9.79
C ILE A 112 7.20 17.06 -9.94
N GLY A 113 6.41 17.97 -10.51
CA GLY A 113 6.80 19.38 -10.63
C GLY A 113 6.85 20.06 -9.27
N LEU A 114 8.04 20.45 -8.83
CA LEU A 114 8.24 21.32 -7.67
C LEU A 114 9.06 22.56 -8.12
N ASN A 115 8.81 23.01 -9.36
CA ASN A 115 9.64 24.00 -10.02
C ASN A 115 9.28 25.43 -9.63
N ASP A 116 8.10 25.62 -9.09
CA ASP A 116 7.67 26.93 -8.58
C ASP A 116 7.30 26.86 -7.08
N GLU A 117 7.13 28.02 -6.50
CA GLU A 117 6.81 28.16 -5.09
C GLU A 117 5.42 27.62 -4.75
N TYR A 118 4.50 27.68 -5.70
CA TYR A 118 3.14 27.18 -5.52
C TYR A 118 3.12 25.65 -5.47
N ASP A 119 3.76 24.98 -6.41
CA ASP A 119 3.83 23.52 -6.45
C ASP A 119 4.63 22.95 -5.26
N ALA A 120 5.58 23.70 -4.74
CA ALA A 120 6.33 23.36 -3.53
C ALA A 120 5.54 23.58 -2.22
N SER A 121 4.43 24.33 -2.27
CA SER A 121 3.60 24.60 -1.08
C SER A 121 2.96 23.34 -0.55
N LEU A 122 2.83 23.23 0.78
CA LEU A 122 2.27 22.06 1.45
C LEU A 122 0.74 22.10 1.46
N VAL A 123 0.12 21.05 0.96
CA VAL A 123 -1.29 20.73 1.17
C VAL A 123 -1.48 20.05 2.53
N CYS A 124 -0.57 19.12 2.87
CA CYS A 124 -0.61 18.38 4.12
C CYS A 124 0.73 18.48 4.84
N GLU A 125 0.77 19.19 5.96
CA GLU A 125 1.96 19.36 6.78
C GLU A 125 2.36 18.08 7.52
N CYS A 126 1.39 17.30 8.01
CA CYS A 126 1.66 16.09 8.79
C CYS A 126 2.38 15.00 7.98
N GLU A 127 2.06 14.88 6.70
CA GLU A 127 2.63 13.89 5.79
C GLU A 127 3.54 14.54 4.73
N GLU A 128 3.76 15.85 4.84
CA GLU A 128 4.62 16.63 3.93
C GLU A 128 4.25 16.42 2.44
N VAL A 129 2.95 16.53 2.13
CA VAL A 129 2.44 16.41 0.75
C VAL A 129 2.31 17.78 0.12
N SER A 130 2.96 17.98 -1.02
CA SER A 130 2.94 19.24 -1.76
C SER A 130 1.78 19.34 -2.77
N VAL A 131 1.51 20.56 -3.24
CA VAL A 131 0.57 20.82 -4.35
C VAL A 131 1.01 20.07 -5.61
N GLY A 132 2.31 20.11 -5.93
CA GLY A 132 2.87 19.39 -7.09
C GLY A 132 2.63 17.89 -7.02
N GLU A 133 2.74 17.28 -5.82
CA GLU A 133 2.45 15.87 -5.63
C GLU A 133 0.95 15.56 -5.82
N VAL A 134 0.06 16.41 -5.33
CA VAL A 134 -1.39 16.27 -5.53
C VAL A 134 -1.73 16.35 -7.02
N ARG A 135 -1.19 17.35 -7.75
CA ARG A 135 -1.37 17.49 -9.20
C ARG A 135 -0.88 16.27 -9.97
N TYR A 136 0.30 15.78 -9.62
CA TYR A 136 0.86 14.56 -10.21
C TYR A 136 -0.07 13.36 -9.98
N ALA A 137 -0.59 13.19 -8.78
CA ALA A 137 -1.50 12.10 -8.46
C ALA A 137 -2.80 12.17 -9.28
N ILE A 138 -3.35 13.37 -9.47
CA ILE A 138 -4.57 13.58 -10.26
C ILE A 138 -4.31 13.30 -11.75
N ASN A 139 -3.21 13.80 -12.29
CA ASN A 139 -2.95 13.74 -13.73
C ASN A 139 -2.38 12.40 -14.18
N GLU A 140 -1.55 11.74 -13.36
CA GLU A 140 -0.75 10.59 -13.77
C GLU A 140 -1.11 9.28 -13.05
N LEU A 141 -1.83 9.35 -11.93
CA LEU A 141 -2.15 8.16 -11.13
C LEU A 141 -3.64 7.82 -11.07
N ASP A 142 -4.43 8.41 -11.98
CA ASP A 142 -5.87 8.13 -12.12
C ASP A 142 -6.67 8.36 -10.82
N VAL A 143 -6.41 9.47 -10.16
CA VAL A 143 -7.08 9.85 -8.92
C VAL A 143 -8.34 10.66 -9.22
N HIS A 144 -9.50 10.17 -8.79
CA HIS A 144 -10.79 10.81 -9.04
C HIS A 144 -11.53 11.28 -7.78
N ASN A 145 -11.02 10.96 -6.60
CA ASN A 145 -11.65 11.34 -5.34
C ASN A 145 -10.63 11.43 -4.19
N LEU A 146 -11.04 12.03 -3.08
CA LEU A 146 -10.14 12.23 -1.92
C LEU A 146 -9.66 10.93 -1.28
N VAL A 147 -10.40 9.83 -1.38
CA VAL A 147 -9.99 8.53 -0.83
C VAL A 147 -8.84 7.95 -1.66
N ASP A 148 -8.90 8.08 -2.99
CA ASP A 148 -7.83 7.65 -3.86
C ASP A 148 -6.61 8.54 -3.71
N LEU A 149 -6.80 9.87 -3.63
CA LEU A 149 -5.73 10.81 -3.33
C LEU A 149 -5.01 10.44 -2.03
N ARG A 150 -5.76 10.17 -0.97
CA ARG A 150 -5.21 9.72 0.32
C ARG A 150 -4.35 8.45 0.18
N ARG A 151 -4.79 7.48 -0.61
CA ARG A 151 -4.07 6.22 -0.83
C ARG A 151 -2.78 6.40 -1.63
N ARG A 152 -2.76 7.36 -2.56
CA ARG A 152 -1.61 7.61 -3.44
C ARG A 152 -0.57 8.52 -2.82
N THR A 153 -1.00 9.52 -2.04
CA THR A 153 -0.12 10.56 -1.50
C THR A 153 0.00 10.56 0.01
N ARG A 154 -0.81 9.79 0.73
CA ARG A 154 -0.97 9.80 2.18
C ARG A 154 -1.59 11.08 2.75
N VAL A 155 -2.08 12.02 1.90
CA VAL A 155 -2.81 13.20 2.38
C VAL A 155 -3.92 12.81 3.36
N GLY A 156 -3.99 13.44 4.51
CA GLY A 156 -4.97 13.14 5.54
C GLY A 156 -4.70 11.86 6.36
N MET A 157 -3.53 11.21 6.21
CA MET A 157 -3.17 10.02 7.00
C MET A 157 -2.36 10.34 8.27
N GLY A 158 -1.86 11.55 8.40
CA GLY A 158 -1.07 11.97 9.56
C GLY A 158 -1.89 12.13 10.82
N THR A 159 -1.27 12.69 11.86
CA THR A 159 -1.84 12.78 13.22
C THR A 159 -3.18 13.52 13.28
N CYS A 160 -3.41 14.52 12.42
CA CYS A 160 -4.67 15.28 12.35
C CYS A 160 -5.79 14.54 11.59
N GLN A 161 -5.51 13.40 10.96
CA GLN A 161 -6.48 12.57 10.21
C GLN A 161 -7.27 13.33 9.14
N GLY A 162 -6.66 14.34 8.53
CA GLY A 162 -7.25 15.14 7.46
C GLY A 162 -7.99 16.40 7.89
N GLU A 163 -8.10 16.66 9.18
CA GLU A 163 -8.84 17.81 9.70
C GLU A 163 -8.34 19.16 9.11
N LEU A 164 -7.03 19.27 8.91
CA LEU A 164 -6.42 20.50 8.38
C LEU A 164 -6.32 20.54 6.85
N CYS A 165 -6.08 19.39 6.23
CA CYS A 165 -5.73 19.34 4.80
C CYS A 165 -6.86 18.90 3.88
N ALA A 166 -7.95 18.30 4.38
CA ALA A 166 -9.01 17.80 3.51
C ALA A 166 -9.66 18.90 2.65
N CYS A 167 -9.94 20.07 3.24
CA CYS A 167 -10.49 21.19 2.48
C CYS A 167 -9.51 21.74 1.44
N ARG A 168 -8.21 21.83 1.76
CA ARG A 168 -7.18 22.29 0.81
C ARG A 168 -6.99 21.30 -0.34
N ALA A 169 -7.14 20.01 -0.07
CA ALA A 169 -6.99 18.95 -1.07
C ALA A 169 -8.22 18.82 -1.99
N ALA A 170 -9.37 19.34 -1.56
CA ALA A 170 -10.61 19.31 -2.32
C ALA A 170 -10.81 20.53 -3.25
N GLY A 171 -10.09 21.63 -2.99
CA GLY A 171 -10.16 22.87 -3.78
C GLY A 171 -9.05 23.02 -4.77
#